data_0e1fe53f2316241537dae5d20f51fbe7
#
_entry.id   0e1fe53f2316241537dae5d20f51fbe7
#
_cell.length_a   1.000
_cell.length_b   1.000
_cell.length_c   1.000
_cell.angle_alpha   90.00
_cell.angle_beta   90.00
_cell.angle_gamma   90.00
#
_symmetry.space_group_name_H-M   'P 1'
#
loop_
_entity.id
_entity.type
_entity.pdbx_description
1 polymer ?
#
loop_
_entity_poly.entity_id
_entity_poly.type
_entity_poly.pdbx_seq_one_letter_code
_entity_poly.pdbx_strand_id
1 'polypeptide(L)'
;MGEACEHFIRLIRNGNYYEAHEVLEAVWYPNRFEKDDEVFLIKGFINASAAFELVKRGRMEPARKAWGIYLKYRPLMERTDAGRKPLYHAVDNVLETTYEQLFKA
;
A
#
# COMPACT_ATOMS: atom_id res chain seq x y z
N MET A 1 11.96 7.46 3.43
CA MET A 1 10.59 7.09 3.00
C MET A 1 10.41 7.14 1.49
N GLY A 2 10.91 8.20 0.83
CA GLY A 2 10.76 8.34 -0.62
C GLY A 2 11.28 7.16 -1.43
N GLU A 3 12.49 6.71 -1.12
CA GLU A 3 13.09 5.57 -1.84
C GLU A 3 12.30 4.28 -1.65
N ALA A 4 11.78 4.04 -0.44
CA ALA A 4 10.98 2.86 -0.17
C ALA A 4 9.68 2.89 -0.95
N CYS A 5 9.02 4.05 -1.03
CA CYS A 5 7.79 4.18 -1.81
C CYS A 5 8.03 4.01 -3.30
N GLU A 6 9.12 4.56 -3.83
CA GLU A 6 9.47 4.37 -5.24
C GLU A 6 9.76 2.92 -5.56
N HIS A 7 10.48 2.23 -4.67
CA HIS A 7 10.75 0.80 -4.81
C HIS A 7 9.45 -0.01 -4.75
N PHE A 8 8.56 0.36 -3.82
CA PHE A 8 7.25 -0.26 -3.69
C PHE A 8 6.47 -0.16 -5.01
N ILE A 9 6.43 1.03 -5.60
CA ILE A 9 5.73 1.25 -6.87
C ILE A 9 6.26 0.31 -7.95
N ARG A 10 7.59 0.22 -8.07
CA ARG A 10 8.19 -0.66 -9.09
C ARG A 10 7.82 -2.12 -8.86
N LEU A 11 7.84 -2.57 -7.62
CA LEU A 11 7.52 -3.95 -7.29
C LEU A 11 6.04 -4.27 -7.56
N ILE A 12 5.13 -3.35 -7.24
CA ILE A 12 3.70 -3.53 -7.53
C ILE A 12 3.50 -3.63 -9.05
N ARG A 13 4.13 -2.75 -9.83
CA ARG A 13 4.02 -2.77 -11.29
C ARG A 13 4.53 -4.07 -11.89
N ASN A 14 5.52 -4.70 -11.27
CA ASN A 14 6.09 -5.95 -11.74
C ASN A 14 5.36 -7.19 -11.21
N GLY A 15 4.32 -7.01 -10.41
CA GLY A 15 3.58 -8.13 -9.83
C GLY A 15 4.26 -8.79 -8.64
N ASN A 16 5.31 -8.16 -8.09
CA ASN A 16 6.08 -8.67 -6.95
C ASN A 16 5.47 -8.16 -5.65
N TYR A 17 4.25 -8.59 -5.37
CA TYR A 17 3.44 -8.03 -4.28
C TYR A 17 3.99 -8.37 -2.88
N TYR A 18 4.51 -9.58 -2.71
CA TYR A 18 5.07 -9.96 -1.42
C TYR A 18 6.32 -9.13 -1.10
N GLU A 19 7.22 -8.96 -2.07
CA GLU A 19 8.41 -8.15 -1.88
C GLU A 19 8.04 -6.68 -1.62
N ALA A 20 7.01 -6.17 -2.31
CA ALA A 20 6.52 -4.82 -2.08
C ALA A 20 6.08 -4.64 -0.63
N HIS A 21 5.34 -5.61 -0.08
CA HIS A 21 4.94 -5.63 1.30
C HIS A 21 6.16 -5.51 2.23
N GLU A 22 7.19 -6.31 1.97
CA GLU A 22 8.38 -6.33 2.83
C GLU A 22 9.15 -5.02 2.81
N VAL A 23 9.24 -4.37 1.65
CA VAL A 23 9.96 -3.09 1.52
C VAL A 23 9.34 -2.02 2.43
N LEU A 24 8.02 -1.91 2.42
CA LEU A 24 7.36 -0.91 3.28
C LEU A 24 7.31 -1.35 4.74
N GLU A 25 7.19 -2.64 5.00
CA GLU A 25 7.19 -3.12 6.38
C GLU A 25 8.50 -2.82 7.08
N ALA A 26 9.62 -2.90 6.37
CA ALA A 26 10.93 -2.59 6.92
C ALA A 26 11.02 -1.14 7.41
N VAL A 27 10.33 -0.21 6.75
CA VAL A 27 10.28 1.19 7.15
C VAL A 27 9.22 1.42 8.23
N TRP A 28 8.09 0.72 8.11
CA TRP A 28 6.95 0.89 9.02
C TRP A 28 7.22 0.28 10.40
N TYR A 29 7.82 -0.88 10.45
CA TYR A 29 7.94 -1.67 11.68
C TYR A 29 8.64 -0.92 12.83
N PRO A 30 9.77 -0.21 12.61
CA PRO A 30 10.40 0.56 13.69
C PRO A 30 9.52 1.67 14.25
N ASN A 31 8.57 2.17 13.46
CA ASN A 31 7.71 3.30 13.84
C ASN A 31 6.26 2.88 14.14
N ARG A 32 5.99 1.59 14.24
CA ARG A 32 4.61 1.06 14.30
C ARG A 32 3.80 1.51 15.50
N PHE A 33 4.46 1.93 16.57
CA PHE A 33 3.78 2.41 17.78
C PHE A 33 3.54 3.91 17.78
N GLU A 34 4.05 4.63 16.82
CA GLU A 34 3.79 6.06 16.70
C GLU A 34 2.39 6.28 16.13
N LYS A 35 1.66 7.23 16.73
CA LYS A 35 0.31 7.55 16.29
C LYS A 35 0.35 8.72 15.32
N ASP A 36 0.97 8.49 14.18
CA ASP A 36 1.20 9.48 13.13
C ASP A 36 0.39 9.07 11.89
N ASP A 37 -0.20 10.05 11.20
CA ASP A 37 -1.00 9.79 10.00
C ASP A 37 -0.17 9.07 8.94
N GLU A 38 1.10 9.41 8.77
CA GLU A 38 1.96 8.72 7.80
C GLU A 38 2.17 7.25 8.16
N VAL A 39 2.36 6.95 9.44
CA VAL A 39 2.53 5.57 9.91
C VAL A 39 1.29 4.74 9.56
N PHE A 40 0.11 5.30 9.82
CA PHE A 40 -1.15 4.60 9.48
C PHE A 40 -1.35 4.49 7.97
N LEU A 41 -0.98 5.51 7.21
CA LEU A 41 -1.08 5.46 5.75
C LEU A 41 -0.17 4.38 5.18
N ILE A 42 1.08 4.29 5.65
CA ILE A 42 2.01 3.25 5.20
C ILE A 42 1.46 1.87 5.54
N LYS A 43 0.87 1.71 6.71
CA LYS A 43 0.19 0.47 7.08
C LYS A 43 -0.90 0.12 6.06
N GLY A 44 -1.63 1.12 5.60
CA GLY A 44 -2.64 0.94 4.54
C GLY A 44 -2.01 0.44 3.24
N PHE A 45 -0.92 1.05 2.81
CA PHE A 45 -0.22 0.60 1.59
C PHE A 45 0.27 -0.84 1.72
N ILE A 46 0.79 -1.21 2.88
CA ILE A 46 1.22 -2.59 3.14
C ILE A 46 0.04 -3.54 2.98
N ASN A 47 -1.11 -3.19 3.54
CA ASN A 47 -2.32 -4.01 3.42
C ASN A 47 -2.79 -4.13 1.97
N ALA A 48 -2.67 -3.06 1.18
CA ALA A 48 -3.02 -3.12 -0.24
C ALA A 48 -2.15 -4.14 -0.98
N SER A 49 -0.83 -4.14 -0.75
CA SER A 49 0.05 -5.12 -1.38
C SER A 49 -0.26 -6.54 -0.91
N ALA A 50 -0.60 -6.71 0.36
CA ALA A 50 -1.02 -8.01 0.89
C ALA A 50 -2.30 -8.49 0.21
N ALA A 51 -3.25 -7.58 -0.06
CA ALA A 51 -4.47 -7.91 -0.78
C ALA A 51 -4.15 -8.49 -2.16
N PHE A 52 -3.23 -7.86 -2.88
CA PHE A 52 -2.86 -8.32 -4.23
C PHE A 52 -2.20 -9.71 -4.18
N GLU A 53 -1.35 -9.94 -3.20
CA GLU A 53 -0.73 -11.26 -3.04
C GLU A 53 -1.79 -12.32 -2.73
N LEU A 54 -2.78 -11.99 -1.93
CA LEU A 54 -3.88 -12.91 -1.62
C LEU A 54 -4.71 -13.25 -2.86
N VAL A 55 -4.97 -12.26 -3.73
CA VAL A 55 -5.63 -12.52 -5.01
C VAL A 55 -4.81 -13.50 -5.85
N LYS A 56 -3.50 -13.27 -5.92
CA LYS A 56 -2.60 -14.13 -6.68
C LYS A 56 -2.64 -15.57 -6.18
N ARG A 57 -2.87 -15.75 -4.87
CA ARG A 57 -2.99 -17.08 -4.24
C ARG A 57 -4.41 -17.64 -4.28
N GLY A 58 -5.34 -16.96 -4.93
CA GLY A 58 -6.72 -17.40 -5.05
C GLY A 58 -7.57 -17.20 -3.81
N ARG A 59 -7.14 -16.35 -2.89
CA ARG A 59 -7.83 -16.11 -1.62
C ARG A 59 -8.55 -14.76 -1.64
N MET A 60 -9.68 -14.73 -2.35
CA MET A 60 -10.40 -13.47 -2.61
C MET A 60 -11.02 -12.84 -1.37
N GLU A 61 -11.57 -13.63 -0.46
CA GLU A 61 -12.24 -13.06 0.71
C GLU A 61 -11.28 -12.31 1.63
N PRO A 62 -10.16 -12.91 2.09
CA PRO A 62 -9.19 -12.14 2.87
C PRO A 62 -8.54 -11.03 2.06
N ALA A 63 -8.45 -11.16 0.73
CA ALA A 63 -7.95 -10.08 -0.12
C ALA A 63 -8.85 -8.84 -0.02
N ARG A 64 -10.16 -9.03 -0.06
CA ARG A 64 -11.11 -7.92 0.06
C ARG A 64 -11.02 -7.26 1.43
N LYS A 65 -10.81 -8.03 2.48
CA LYS A 65 -10.63 -7.47 3.83
C LYS A 65 -9.38 -6.61 3.91
N ALA A 66 -8.27 -7.10 3.36
CA ALA A 66 -7.02 -6.34 3.35
C ALA A 66 -7.14 -5.05 2.55
N TRP A 67 -7.81 -5.09 1.39
CA TRP A 67 -8.07 -3.90 0.59
C TRP A 67 -8.94 -2.90 1.37
N GLY A 68 -9.93 -3.40 2.11
CA GLY A 68 -10.78 -2.55 2.96
C GLY A 68 -9.99 -1.81 4.03
N ILE A 69 -8.94 -2.42 4.57
CA ILE A 69 -8.05 -1.75 5.52
C ILE A 69 -7.32 -0.60 4.84
N TYR A 70 -6.84 -0.79 3.61
CA TYR A 70 -6.25 0.29 2.84
C TYR A 70 -7.24 1.44 2.64
N LEU A 71 -8.46 1.13 2.24
CA LEU A 71 -9.49 2.16 2.03
C LEU A 71 -9.77 2.96 3.30
N LYS A 72 -9.68 2.32 4.46
CA LYS A 72 -9.86 3.00 5.75
C LYS A 72 -8.79 4.06 5.98
N TYR A 73 -7.53 3.76 5.64
CA TYR A 73 -6.42 4.67 5.89
C TYR A 73 -6.12 5.62 4.74
N ARG A 74 -6.63 5.33 3.55
CA ARG A 74 -6.39 6.12 2.33
C ARG A 74 -6.64 7.61 2.49
N PRO A 75 -7.71 8.08 3.16
CA PRO A 75 -7.95 9.51 3.30
C PRO A 75 -6.86 10.26 4.06
N LEU A 76 -6.02 9.55 4.81
CA LEU A 76 -4.93 10.18 5.54
C LEU A 76 -3.89 10.82 4.62
N MET A 77 -3.87 10.45 3.33
CA MET A 77 -2.99 11.10 2.36
C MET A 77 -3.11 12.61 2.36
N GLU A 78 -4.34 13.11 2.51
CA GLU A 78 -4.60 14.55 2.47
C GLU A 78 -4.07 15.28 3.70
N ARG A 79 -3.72 14.54 4.75
CA ARG A 79 -3.22 15.08 6.01
C ARG A 79 -1.71 14.97 6.14
N THR A 80 -1.05 14.44 5.12
CA THR A 80 0.41 14.29 5.13
C THR A 80 1.09 15.57 4.66
N ASP A 81 2.41 15.65 4.87
CA ASP A 81 3.24 16.76 4.45
C ASP A 81 3.07 17.05 2.95
N ALA A 82 2.86 18.31 2.60
CA ALA A 82 2.66 18.73 1.21
C ALA A 82 3.81 18.29 0.30
N GLY A 83 5.04 18.21 0.81
CA GLY A 83 6.19 17.77 0.03
C GLY A 83 6.16 16.29 -0.33
N ARG A 84 5.48 15.47 0.46
CA ARG A 84 5.37 14.02 0.23
C ARG A 84 4.06 13.62 -0.42
N LYS A 85 3.08 14.51 -0.42
CA LYS A 85 1.75 14.21 -0.95
C LYS A 85 1.78 13.72 -2.39
N PRO A 86 2.55 14.33 -3.31
CA PRO A 86 2.61 13.82 -4.70
C PRO A 86 3.10 12.38 -4.79
N LEU A 87 4.07 11.99 -3.96
CA LEU A 87 4.57 10.62 -3.94
C LEU A 87 3.50 9.65 -3.45
N TYR A 88 2.78 10.00 -2.40
CA TYR A 88 1.71 9.15 -1.88
C TYR A 88 0.58 9.02 -2.88
N HIS A 89 0.24 10.09 -3.61
CA HIS A 89 -0.74 10.00 -4.68
C HIS A 89 -0.26 9.10 -5.82
N ALA A 90 1.04 9.10 -6.12
CA ALA A 90 1.59 8.20 -7.12
C ALA A 90 1.46 6.73 -6.67
N VAL A 91 1.70 6.45 -5.38
CA VAL A 91 1.48 5.12 -4.82
C VAL A 91 0.01 4.72 -4.97
N ASP A 92 -0.90 5.61 -4.58
CA ASP A 92 -2.33 5.35 -4.67
C ASP A 92 -2.77 5.05 -6.10
N ASN A 93 -2.26 5.81 -7.08
CA ASN A 93 -2.60 5.58 -8.49
C ASN A 93 -2.20 4.18 -8.95
N VAL A 94 -1.00 3.73 -8.56
CA VAL A 94 -0.53 2.39 -8.90
C VAL A 94 -1.40 1.33 -8.22
N LEU A 95 -1.77 1.56 -6.97
CA LEU A 95 -2.62 0.63 -6.22
C LEU A 95 -4.02 0.54 -6.84
N GLU A 96 -4.61 1.68 -7.23
CA GLU A 96 -5.92 1.70 -7.88
C GLU A 96 -5.90 0.96 -9.22
N THR A 97 -4.88 1.22 -10.03
CA THR A 97 -4.73 0.55 -11.32
C THR A 97 -4.64 -0.97 -11.13
N THR A 98 -3.83 -1.40 -10.17
CA THR A 98 -3.65 -2.81 -9.88
C THR A 98 -4.94 -3.44 -9.35
N TYR A 99 -5.65 -2.73 -8.49
CA TYR A 99 -6.94 -3.18 -7.97
C TYR A 99 -7.93 -3.43 -9.11
N GLU A 100 -8.03 -2.50 -10.05
CA GLU A 100 -8.92 -2.66 -11.21
C GLU A 100 -8.56 -3.91 -12.02
N GLN A 101 -7.25 -4.16 -12.19
CA GLN A 101 -6.79 -5.33 -12.94
C GLN A 101 -7.08 -6.65 -12.24
N LEU A 102 -6.91 -6.71 -10.92
CA LEU A 102 -6.97 -7.95 -10.17
C LEU A 102 -8.36 -8.27 -9.63
N PHE A 103 -9.11 -7.26 -9.18
CA PHE A 103 -10.39 -7.47 -8.51
C PHE A 103 -11.59 -7.39 -9.46
N LYS A 104 -11.43 -6.68 -10.58
CA LYS A 104 -12.53 -6.46 -11.54
C LYS A 104 -12.32 -7.14 -12.88
N ALA A 105 -11.26 -7.89 -13.00
CA ALA A 105 -10.96 -8.62 -14.23
C ALA A 105 -11.88 -9.81 -14.46
#